data_8d2877d4c62f5d69a7f8f4e337d91aea
#
_entry.id   8d2877d4c62f5d69a7f8f4e337d91aea
#
_cell.length_a   1.000
_cell.length_b   1.000
_cell.length_c   1.000
_cell.angle_alpha   90.00
_cell.angle_beta   90.00
_cell.angle_gamma   90.00
#
_symmetry.space_group_name_H-M   'P 1'
#
loop_
_entity.id
_entity.type
_entity.pdbx_description
1 polymer ?
#
loop_
_entity_poly.entity_id
_entity_poly.type
_entity_poly.pdbx_seq_one_letter_code
_entity_poly.pdbx_strand_id
1 'polypeptide(L)'
;MGLALRALGHGRRVVILQFLKDGSSGEIEMLRRCGAVVYACPNAKFTWLMTDAERAEARRTNTRMLQTILQGSFDLLVLDEACAACKNDLVEEALLREAAARAEQGAEVVLTGREPPPGCRTPPTTPPSCAPSSTPTPGHRRARGR
;
A
#
# COMPACT_ATOMS: atom_id res chain seq x y z
N MET A 1 4.49 -5.07 3.29
CA MET A 1 4.24 -5.38 4.72
C MET A 1 5.18 -4.66 5.69
N GLY A 2 6.46 -4.43 5.38
CA GLY A 2 7.38 -3.69 6.26
C GLY A 2 6.93 -2.28 6.64
N LEU A 3 6.30 -1.53 5.70
CA LEU A 3 5.71 -0.23 5.99
C LEU A 3 4.59 -0.32 7.05
N ALA A 4 3.74 -1.34 6.95
CA ALA A 4 2.67 -1.59 7.93
C ALA A 4 3.24 -1.83 9.34
N LEU A 5 4.28 -2.66 9.45
CA LEU A 5 4.95 -2.93 10.74
C LEU A 5 5.57 -1.64 11.32
N ARG A 6 6.21 -0.84 10.48
CA ARG A 6 6.78 0.45 10.91
C ARG A 6 5.69 1.41 11.41
N ALA A 7 4.57 1.52 10.70
CA ALA A 7 3.44 2.37 11.10
C ALA A 7 2.84 1.91 12.45
N LEU A 8 2.65 0.59 12.64
CA LEU A 8 2.22 0.02 13.92
C LEU A 8 3.18 0.37 15.05
N GLY A 9 4.49 0.27 14.82
CA GLY A 9 5.52 0.67 15.79
C GLY A 9 5.45 2.15 16.22
N HIS A 10 4.82 3.00 15.41
CA HIS A 10 4.52 4.40 15.72
C HIS A 10 3.09 4.62 16.25
N GLY A 11 2.38 3.57 16.64
CA GLY A 11 1.02 3.66 17.18
C GLY A 11 -0.04 4.06 16.16
N ARG A 12 0.24 3.90 14.85
CA ARG A 12 -0.70 4.22 13.79
C ARG A 12 -1.73 3.12 13.60
N ARG A 13 -2.95 3.49 13.24
CA ARG A 13 -4.01 2.55 12.88
C ARG A 13 -3.78 2.04 11.47
N VAL A 14 -3.46 0.75 11.37
CA VAL A 14 -3.13 0.11 10.10
C VAL A 14 -4.23 -0.85 9.70
N VAL A 15 -4.72 -0.68 8.48
CA VAL A 15 -5.66 -1.59 7.84
C VAL A 15 -5.02 -2.20 6.60
N ILE A 16 -5.16 -3.49 6.42
CA ILE A 16 -4.63 -4.25 5.28
C ILE A 16 -5.79 -4.98 4.62
N LEU A 17 -5.93 -4.85 3.31
CA LEU A 17 -6.84 -5.66 2.50
C LEU A 17 -6.03 -6.46 1.49
N GLN A 18 -6.15 -7.78 1.55
CA GLN A 18 -5.56 -8.72 0.58
C GLN A 18 -6.64 -9.23 -0.38
N PHE A 19 -6.55 -8.83 -1.65
CA PHE A 19 -7.57 -9.16 -2.64
C PHE A 19 -7.48 -10.59 -3.17
N LEU A 20 -6.27 -11.14 -3.27
CA LEU A 20 -5.99 -12.42 -3.94
C LEU A 20 -5.38 -13.46 -3.00
N LYS A 21 -5.44 -13.22 -1.71
CA LYS A 21 -4.89 -14.09 -0.67
C LYS A 21 -5.91 -14.29 0.45
N ASP A 22 -5.81 -15.42 1.12
CA ASP A 22 -6.70 -15.81 2.23
C ASP A 22 -6.28 -15.24 3.59
N GLY A 23 -5.17 -14.51 3.65
CA GLY A 23 -4.67 -13.93 4.89
C GLY A 23 -3.98 -14.92 5.82
N SER A 24 -3.58 -16.09 5.33
CA SER A 24 -2.93 -17.16 6.13
C SER A 24 -1.40 -17.06 6.19
N SER A 25 -0.79 -16.10 5.49
CA SER A 25 0.68 -15.98 5.45
C SER A 25 1.26 -15.51 6.79
N GLY A 26 2.48 -15.97 7.11
CA GLY A 26 3.10 -15.74 8.41
C GLY A 26 3.30 -14.27 8.75
N GLU A 27 3.61 -13.43 7.77
CA GLU A 27 3.73 -11.98 7.98
C GLU A 27 2.41 -11.33 8.35
N ILE A 28 1.29 -11.83 7.83
CA ILE A 28 -0.05 -11.32 8.16
C ILE A 28 -0.44 -11.67 9.60
N GLU A 29 -0.14 -12.87 10.04
CA GLU A 29 -0.38 -13.27 11.43
C GLU A 29 0.43 -12.38 12.40
N MET A 30 1.69 -12.11 12.10
CA MET A 30 2.50 -11.20 12.89
C MET A 30 1.95 -9.78 12.92
N LEU A 31 1.48 -9.26 11.78
CA LEU A 31 0.88 -7.93 11.72
C LEU A 31 -0.41 -7.83 12.53
N ARG A 32 -1.26 -8.89 12.52
CA ARG A 32 -2.44 -8.98 13.39
C ARG A 32 -2.06 -8.92 14.87
N ARG A 33 -1.04 -9.67 15.29
CA ARG A 33 -0.54 -9.63 16.67
C ARG A 33 0.01 -8.26 17.07
N CYS A 34 0.55 -7.52 16.10
CA CYS A 34 0.99 -6.13 16.31
C CYS A 34 -0.16 -5.11 16.26
N GLY A 35 -1.40 -5.53 16.04
CA GLY A 35 -2.58 -4.65 16.07
C GLY A 35 -3.10 -4.21 14.72
N ALA A 36 -2.62 -4.76 13.59
CA ALA A 36 -3.21 -4.48 12.28
C ALA A 36 -4.59 -5.11 12.13
N VAL A 37 -5.53 -4.38 11.55
CA VAL A 37 -6.81 -4.93 11.08
C VAL A 37 -6.60 -5.48 9.67
N VAL A 38 -6.87 -6.78 9.48
CA VAL A 38 -6.62 -7.44 8.20
C VAL A 38 -7.90 -8.05 7.65
N TYR A 39 -8.23 -7.63 6.43
CA TYR A 39 -9.26 -8.21 5.58
C TYR A 39 -8.61 -9.07 4.51
N ALA A 40 -9.18 -10.22 4.21
CA ALA A 40 -8.69 -11.12 3.17
C ALA A 40 -9.86 -11.88 2.55
N CYS A 41 -9.72 -12.29 1.29
CA CYS A 41 -10.72 -13.07 0.59
C CYS A 41 -10.67 -14.53 1.09
N PRO A 42 -11.70 -15.05 1.79
CA PRO A 42 -11.62 -16.35 2.46
C PRO A 42 -11.45 -17.54 1.50
N ASN A 43 -11.79 -17.36 0.23
CA ASN A 43 -11.71 -18.39 -0.81
C ASN A 43 -10.81 -17.94 -1.97
N ALA A 44 -9.67 -17.32 -1.64
CA ALA A 44 -8.72 -16.88 -2.66
C ALA A 44 -8.24 -18.07 -3.50
N LYS A 45 -8.61 -18.06 -4.78
CA LYS A 45 -8.11 -18.98 -5.80
C LYS A 45 -7.28 -18.20 -6.81
N PHE A 46 -6.42 -18.90 -7.52
CA PHE A 46 -5.75 -18.32 -8.68
C PHE A 46 -6.78 -17.85 -9.70
N THR A 47 -6.67 -16.63 -10.17
CA THR A 47 -7.67 -15.99 -11.04
C THR A 47 -7.99 -16.76 -12.31
N TRP A 48 -7.01 -17.50 -12.83
CA TRP A 48 -7.18 -18.35 -14.02
C TRP A 48 -7.90 -19.69 -13.75
N LEU A 49 -8.11 -20.05 -12.49
CA LEU A 49 -8.87 -21.23 -12.07
C LEU A 49 -10.28 -20.89 -11.60
N MET A 50 -10.64 -19.61 -11.57
CA MET A 50 -11.98 -19.18 -11.14
C MET A 50 -13.00 -19.37 -12.26
N THR A 51 -14.14 -19.95 -11.91
CA THR A 51 -15.35 -19.90 -12.75
C THR A 51 -15.93 -18.48 -12.73
N ASP A 52 -16.83 -18.16 -13.67
CA ASP A 52 -17.49 -16.84 -13.69
C ASP A 52 -18.29 -16.58 -12.42
N ALA A 53 -18.94 -17.59 -11.85
CA ALA A 53 -19.66 -17.47 -10.58
C ALA A 53 -18.71 -17.16 -9.40
N GLU A 54 -17.58 -17.83 -9.31
CA GLU A 54 -16.56 -17.58 -8.28
C GLU A 54 -15.92 -16.20 -8.44
N ARG A 55 -15.69 -15.76 -9.67
CA ARG A 55 -15.18 -14.42 -9.99
C ARG A 55 -16.17 -13.34 -9.54
N ALA A 56 -17.45 -13.50 -9.85
CA ALA A 56 -18.50 -12.60 -9.44
C ALA A 56 -18.64 -12.53 -7.91
N GLU A 57 -18.51 -13.65 -7.21
CA GLU A 57 -18.55 -13.69 -5.74
C GLU A 57 -17.31 -13.03 -5.12
N ALA A 58 -16.12 -13.30 -5.64
CA ALA A 58 -14.89 -12.64 -5.21
C ALA A 58 -14.99 -11.12 -5.40
N ARG A 59 -15.52 -10.65 -6.54
CA ARG A 59 -15.76 -9.23 -6.78
C ARG A 59 -16.69 -8.63 -5.74
N ARG A 60 -17.84 -9.26 -5.47
CA ARG A 60 -18.80 -8.78 -4.44
C ARG A 60 -18.15 -8.69 -3.07
N THR A 61 -17.40 -9.72 -2.68
CA THR A 61 -16.72 -9.79 -1.39
C THR A 61 -15.66 -8.70 -1.25
N ASN A 62 -14.78 -8.56 -2.24
CA ASN A 62 -13.74 -7.54 -2.26
C ASN A 62 -14.33 -6.11 -2.23
N THR A 63 -15.37 -5.86 -3.03
CA THR A 63 -16.08 -4.59 -3.06
C THR A 63 -16.66 -4.25 -1.69
N ARG A 64 -17.34 -5.19 -1.06
CA ARG A 64 -17.92 -5.00 0.29
C ARG A 64 -16.85 -4.73 1.35
N MET A 65 -15.76 -5.49 1.34
CA MET A 65 -14.66 -5.27 2.28
C MET A 65 -14.07 -3.87 2.12
N LEU A 66 -13.78 -3.45 0.88
CA LEU A 66 -13.20 -2.13 0.63
C LEU A 66 -14.17 -1.01 1.02
N GLN A 67 -15.47 -1.13 0.70
CA GLN A 67 -16.50 -0.19 1.13
C GLN A 67 -16.53 -0.06 2.67
N THR A 68 -16.50 -1.19 3.38
CA THR A 68 -16.48 -1.20 4.85
C THR A 68 -15.24 -0.48 5.40
N ILE A 69 -14.07 -0.72 4.81
CA ILE A 69 -12.83 -0.06 5.20
C ILE A 69 -12.92 1.45 4.97
N LEU A 70 -13.47 1.89 3.85
CA LEU A 70 -13.60 3.31 3.51
C LEU A 70 -14.59 4.08 4.38
N GLN A 71 -15.54 3.40 5.03
CA GLN A 71 -16.41 3.98 6.04
C GLN A 71 -15.72 4.17 7.40
N GLY A 72 -14.62 3.46 7.63
CA GLY A 72 -13.84 3.54 8.85
C GLY A 72 -12.75 4.61 8.82
N SER A 73 -11.95 4.61 9.87
CA SER A 73 -10.79 5.49 10.02
C SER A 73 -9.51 4.67 10.12
N PHE A 74 -8.48 5.10 9.39
CA PHE A 74 -7.15 4.50 9.37
C PHE A 74 -6.11 5.59 9.13
N ASP A 75 -4.88 5.33 9.57
CA ASP A 75 -3.74 6.20 9.29
C ASP A 75 -2.90 5.64 8.13
N LEU A 76 -2.90 4.30 7.97
CA LEU A 76 -2.32 3.60 6.83
C LEU A 76 -3.28 2.53 6.32
N LEU A 77 -3.57 2.55 5.02
CA LEU A 77 -4.28 1.50 4.30
C LEU A 77 -3.34 0.82 3.29
N VAL A 78 -3.19 -0.49 3.41
CA VAL A 78 -2.45 -1.30 2.43
C VAL A 78 -3.43 -2.16 1.65
N LEU A 79 -3.50 -1.94 0.33
CA LEU A 79 -4.30 -2.68 -0.63
C LEU A 79 -3.38 -3.64 -1.40
N ASP A 80 -3.24 -4.85 -0.87
CA ASP A 80 -2.30 -5.85 -1.40
C ASP A 80 -2.88 -6.54 -2.64
N GLU A 81 -2.08 -6.60 -3.71
CA GLU A 81 -2.46 -7.11 -5.04
C GLU A 81 -3.61 -6.32 -5.72
N ALA A 82 -3.83 -5.05 -5.32
CA ALA A 82 -4.94 -4.22 -5.82
C ALA A 82 -4.92 -4.07 -7.36
N CYS A 83 -3.73 -3.88 -7.95
CA CYS A 83 -3.61 -3.71 -9.39
C CYS A 83 -4.02 -4.97 -10.14
N ALA A 84 -3.61 -6.14 -9.64
CA ALA A 84 -3.99 -7.43 -10.22
C ALA A 84 -5.49 -7.72 -10.04
N ALA A 85 -6.06 -7.40 -8.88
CA ALA A 85 -7.49 -7.54 -8.63
C ALA A 85 -8.31 -6.66 -9.57
N CYS A 86 -7.91 -5.41 -9.79
CA CYS A 86 -8.57 -4.50 -10.73
C CYS A 86 -8.49 -5.02 -12.16
N LYS A 87 -7.31 -5.44 -12.63
CA LYS A 87 -7.09 -5.98 -13.98
C LYS A 87 -7.94 -7.23 -14.26
N ASN A 88 -8.23 -8.03 -13.24
CA ASN A 88 -9.03 -9.24 -13.34
C ASN A 88 -10.51 -9.02 -13.01
N ASP A 89 -10.96 -7.78 -12.91
CA ASP A 89 -12.33 -7.40 -12.61
C ASP A 89 -12.85 -7.95 -11.26
N LEU A 90 -11.97 -8.07 -10.26
CA LEU A 90 -12.30 -8.55 -8.91
C LEU A 90 -12.53 -7.42 -7.91
N VAL A 91 -12.41 -6.18 -8.32
CA VAL A 91 -12.74 -4.97 -7.55
C VAL A 91 -13.04 -3.82 -8.51
N GLU A 92 -13.90 -2.91 -8.12
CA GLU A 92 -14.22 -1.74 -8.92
C GLU A 92 -13.10 -0.71 -8.87
N GLU A 93 -12.64 -0.25 -10.04
CA GLU A 93 -11.60 0.78 -10.15
C GLU A 93 -12.01 2.07 -9.43
N ALA A 94 -13.28 2.43 -9.47
CA ALA A 94 -13.81 3.62 -8.79
C ALA A 94 -13.53 3.60 -7.28
N LEU A 95 -13.68 2.45 -6.62
CA LEU A 95 -13.39 2.28 -5.20
C LEU A 95 -11.89 2.36 -4.90
N LEU A 96 -11.04 1.88 -5.81
CA LEU A 96 -9.58 2.04 -5.64
C LEU A 96 -9.17 3.51 -5.75
N ARG A 97 -9.81 4.27 -6.65
CA ARG A 97 -9.59 5.71 -6.76
C ARG A 97 -10.09 6.45 -5.52
N GLU A 98 -11.25 6.08 -4.99
CA GLU A 98 -11.77 6.63 -3.74
C GLU A 98 -10.81 6.35 -2.57
N ALA A 99 -10.29 5.13 -2.48
CA ALA A 99 -9.27 4.79 -1.50
C ALA A 99 -8.02 5.66 -1.65
N ALA A 100 -7.51 5.84 -2.88
CA ALA A 100 -6.36 6.68 -3.15
C ALA A 100 -6.60 8.14 -2.76
N ALA A 101 -7.81 8.66 -2.97
CA ALA A 101 -8.17 10.03 -2.58
C ALA A 101 -8.14 10.27 -1.05
N ARG A 102 -8.18 9.22 -0.23
CA ARG A 102 -7.97 9.35 1.23
C ARG A 102 -6.58 9.87 1.59
N ALA A 103 -5.61 9.73 0.68
CA ALA A 103 -4.27 10.30 0.88
C ALA A 103 -4.30 11.84 0.96
N GLU A 104 -5.20 12.48 0.24
CA GLU A 104 -5.42 13.94 0.30
C GLU A 104 -6.03 14.38 1.64
N GLN A 105 -6.64 13.45 2.38
CA GLN A 105 -7.24 13.66 3.68
C GLN A 105 -6.30 13.33 4.85
N GLY A 106 -5.02 13.05 4.56
CA GLY A 106 -3.97 12.80 5.55
C GLY A 106 -3.74 11.35 5.95
N ALA A 107 -4.42 10.39 5.32
CA ALA A 107 -4.09 8.99 5.47
C ALA A 107 -3.00 8.57 4.47
N GLU A 108 -2.16 7.60 4.82
CA GLU A 108 -1.29 6.94 3.84
C GLU A 108 -2.04 5.79 3.15
N VAL A 109 -2.00 5.73 1.83
CA VAL A 109 -2.62 4.64 1.05
C VAL A 109 -1.59 4.01 0.13
N VAL A 110 -1.42 2.71 0.24
CA VAL A 110 -0.47 1.91 -0.55
C VAL A 110 -1.22 0.88 -1.36
N LEU A 111 -1.15 0.99 -2.67
CA LEU A 111 -1.62 -0.02 -3.61
C LEU A 111 -0.42 -0.82 -4.09
N THR A 112 -0.46 -2.15 -3.98
CA THR A 112 0.58 -3.02 -4.52
C THR A 112 0.11 -3.72 -5.79
N GLY A 113 1.07 -4.14 -6.60
CA GLY A 113 0.84 -4.85 -7.85
C GLY A 113 1.60 -4.23 -9.02
N ARG A 114 1.45 -4.85 -10.19
CA ARG A 114 1.99 -4.34 -11.45
C ARG A 114 0.92 -3.50 -12.15
N GLU A 115 1.32 -2.44 -12.87
CA GLU A 115 0.43 -1.63 -13.71
C GLU A 115 -0.77 -1.04 -12.92
N PRO A 116 -0.54 -0.02 -12.06
CA PRO A 116 -1.62 0.62 -11.33
C PRO A 116 -2.64 1.25 -12.27
N PRO A 117 -3.95 1.19 -11.93
CA PRO A 117 -5.01 1.81 -12.71
C PRO A 117 -4.76 3.31 -12.94
N PRO A 118 -5.23 3.87 -14.08
CA PRO A 118 -5.17 5.31 -14.31
C PRO A 118 -5.84 6.08 -13.17
N GLY A 119 -5.21 7.14 -12.66
CA GLY A 119 -5.71 7.92 -11.52
C GLY A 119 -5.34 7.39 -10.14
N CYS A 120 -4.78 6.18 -10.02
CA CYS A 120 -4.17 5.67 -8.78
C CYS A 120 -2.64 5.85 -8.76
N ARG A 121 -2.07 6.49 -9.76
CA ARG A 121 -0.65 6.82 -9.80
C ARG A 121 -0.44 8.16 -9.08
N THR A 122 0.38 8.16 -8.05
CA THR A 122 0.94 9.42 -7.56
C THR A 122 1.88 9.99 -8.64
N PRO A 123 1.80 11.28 -8.97
CA PRO A 123 2.82 11.89 -9.81
C PRO A 123 4.19 11.64 -9.14
N PRO A 124 5.28 11.42 -9.91
CA PRO A 124 6.59 11.26 -9.32
C PRO A 124 6.89 12.48 -8.46
N THR A 125 6.99 12.28 -7.16
CA THR A 125 7.49 13.31 -6.27
C THR A 125 8.95 13.48 -6.62
N THR A 126 9.29 14.57 -7.30
CA THR A 126 10.68 14.92 -7.55
C THR A 126 11.36 15.00 -6.18
N PRO A 127 12.35 14.15 -5.86
CA PRO A 127 13.05 14.32 -4.60
C PRO A 127 13.63 15.74 -4.58
N PRO A 128 13.59 16.44 -3.43
CA PRO A 128 14.25 17.73 -3.34
C PRO A 128 15.69 17.52 -3.82
N SER A 129 16.11 18.29 -4.83
CA SER A 129 17.46 18.22 -5.35
C SER A 129 18.41 18.46 -4.19
N CYS A 130 19.13 17.42 -3.76
CA CYS A 130 20.29 17.58 -2.91
C CYS A 130 21.32 18.37 -3.73
N ALA A 131 21.27 19.68 -3.63
CA ALA A 131 22.35 20.51 -4.10
C ALA A 131 23.61 20.09 -3.30
N PRO A 132 24.73 19.76 -3.96
CA PRO A 132 25.95 19.47 -3.23
C PRO A 132 26.34 20.71 -2.44
N SER A 133 26.36 20.58 -1.10
CA SER A 133 26.91 21.63 -0.24
C SER A 133 28.40 21.73 -0.55
N SER A 134 28.77 22.77 -1.29
CA SER A 134 30.17 23.15 -1.47
C SER A 134 30.67 23.71 -0.14
N THR A 135 31.16 22.85 0.75
CA THR A 135 32.00 23.28 1.85
C THR A 135 33.37 23.64 1.30
N PRO A 136 33.87 24.87 1.49
CA PRO A 136 35.23 25.21 1.11
C PRO A 136 36.19 24.42 2.02
N THR A 137 37.05 23.61 1.44
CA THR A 137 38.16 22.95 2.14
C THR A 137 39.12 24.02 2.67
N PRO A 138 39.42 24.08 3.99
CA PRO A 138 40.42 25.03 4.48
C PRO A 138 41.78 24.64 3.92
N GLY A 139 42.41 25.59 3.18
CA GLY A 139 43.71 25.41 2.60
C GLY A 139 44.79 25.10 3.63
N HIS A 140 45.49 23.98 3.45
CA HIS A 140 46.72 23.68 4.14
C HIS A 140 47.78 24.73 3.80
N ARG A 141 48.04 25.67 4.72
CA ARG A 141 49.24 26.52 4.71
C ARG A 141 50.46 25.63 4.96
N ARG A 142 51.23 25.35 3.96
CA ARG A 142 52.57 24.81 4.13
C ARG A 142 53.43 25.89 4.80
N ALA A 143 53.89 25.63 6.03
CA ALA A 143 54.97 26.39 6.64
C ALA A 143 56.28 25.95 6.00
N ARG A 144 56.95 26.91 5.37
CA ARG A 144 58.39 26.77 4.96
C ARG A 144 59.24 27.09 6.20
N GLY A 145 59.96 26.05 6.68
CA GLY A 145 60.97 26.22 7.68
C GLY A 145 62.25 26.86 7.10
N ARG A 146 62.89 27.58 7.95
CA ARG A 146 64.35 27.84 7.92
C ARG A 146 65.01 26.96 8.94
#